data_c086c13aaaeb7d60971c576a35326508
#
_entry.id   c086c13aaaeb7d60971c576a35326508
#
_cell.length_a   1.000
_cell.length_b   1.000
_cell.length_c   1.000
_cell.angle_alpha   90.00
_cell.angle_beta   90.00
_cell.angle_gamma   90.00
#
_symmetry.space_group_name_H-M   'P 1'
#
loop_
_entity.id
_entity.type
_entity.pdbx_description
1 polymer ?
#
loop_
_entity_poly.entity_id
_entity_poly.type
_entity_poly.pdbx_seq_one_letter_code
_entity_poly.pdbx_strand_id
1 'polypeptide(L)'
;MMTVRELVDKDEMLSYLSILNDLYTTLTFEEYSNELDMMLPHNYGQVGVFENDECIAISGFWIGNKLWCGKYLELDNIVVAKEHRSKGAGQLIFDFLAKKAEEHNCTMMALDSYTTNYKAHKFFYNEGFAPRGFHFIKIMKEDKVR
;
A
#
# COMPACT_ATOMS: atom_id res chain seq x y z
N MET A 1 4.03 2.39 -22.03
CA MET A 1 4.61 1.31 -21.19
C MET A 1 4.60 1.76 -19.74
N MET A 2 4.18 0.89 -18.84
CA MET A 2 4.18 1.16 -17.40
C MET A 2 5.50 0.75 -16.77
N THR A 3 5.99 1.55 -15.83
CA THR A 3 7.17 1.26 -15.03
C THR A 3 6.84 1.38 -13.55
N VAL A 4 7.60 0.69 -12.71
CA VAL A 4 7.42 0.70 -11.25
C VAL A 4 8.71 1.11 -10.59
N ARG A 5 8.63 1.98 -9.60
CA ARG A 5 9.78 2.33 -8.75
C ARG A 5 9.35 2.79 -7.38
N GLU A 6 10.27 2.77 -6.43
CA GLU A 6 10.03 3.39 -5.14
C GLU A 6 9.98 4.92 -5.29
N LEU A 7 9.14 5.56 -4.49
CA LEU A 7 9.12 7.01 -4.37
C LEU A 7 10.31 7.46 -3.52
N VAL A 8 10.96 8.52 -3.93
CA VAL A 8 12.28 8.91 -3.43
C VAL A 8 12.23 9.45 -2.00
N ASP A 9 11.23 10.32 -1.71
CA ASP A 9 11.17 11.02 -0.43
C ASP A 9 9.74 11.48 -0.11
N LYS A 10 9.60 12.13 1.03
CA LYS A 10 8.34 12.68 1.52
C LYS A 10 7.71 13.65 0.52
N ASP A 11 8.50 14.52 -0.08
CA ASP A 11 7.99 15.53 -1.02
C ASP A 11 7.37 14.87 -2.25
N GLU A 12 8.02 13.83 -2.76
CA GLU A 12 7.45 13.06 -3.87
C GLU A 12 6.15 12.38 -3.46
N MET A 13 6.10 11.76 -2.27
CA MET A 13 4.88 11.14 -1.76
C MET A 13 3.74 12.13 -1.66
N LEU A 14 4.00 13.31 -1.12
CA LEU A 14 3.00 14.37 -0.99
C LEU A 14 2.47 14.84 -2.34
N SER A 15 3.31 14.84 -3.38
CA SER A 15 2.92 15.29 -4.72
C SER A 15 1.83 14.43 -5.35
N TYR A 16 1.61 13.20 -4.86
CA TYR A 16 0.59 12.28 -5.38
C TYR A 16 -0.62 12.13 -4.45
N LEU A 17 -0.85 13.10 -3.58
CA LEU A 17 -2.02 13.07 -2.68
C LEU A 17 -3.33 12.88 -3.42
N SER A 18 -3.46 13.45 -4.63
CA SER A 18 -4.69 13.32 -5.42
C SER A 18 -5.06 11.86 -5.73
N ILE A 19 -4.06 11.00 -5.89
CA ILE A 19 -4.30 9.57 -6.12
C ILE A 19 -4.80 8.92 -4.82
N LEU A 20 -4.16 9.25 -3.69
CA LEU A 20 -4.57 8.74 -2.37
C LEU A 20 -5.97 9.22 -1.98
N ASN A 21 -6.42 10.36 -2.48
CA ASN A 21 -7.76 10.84 -2.22
C ASN A 21 -8.86 9.98 -2.85
N ASP A 22 -8.53 9.13 -3.83
CA ASP A 22 -9.48 8.12 -4.31
C ASP A 22 -9.76 7.05 -3.24
N LEU A 23 -8.83 6.84 -2.32
CA LEU A 23 -8.98 5.91 -1.20
C LEU A 23 -9.42 6.62 0.08
N TYR A 24 -8.76 7.73 0.41
CA TYR A 24 -9.01 8.54 1.60
C TYR A 24 -9.53 9.92 1.17
N THR A 25 -10.84 10.02 0.93
CA THR A 25 -11.46 11.19 0.30
C THR A 25 -11.32 12.48 1.09
N THR A 26 -11.15 12.39 2.42
CA THR A 26 -11.05 13.56 3.30
C THR A 26 -9.64 13.88 3.77
N LEU A 27 -8.65 13.10 3.35
CA LEU A 27 -7.26 13.30 3.75
C LEU A 27 -6.72 14.61 3.17
N THR A 28 -6.32 15.54 4.03
CA THR A 28 -5.74 16.81 3.61
C THR A 28 -4.22 16.71 3.46
N PHE A 29 -3.64 17.67 2.76
CA PHE A 29 -2.18 17.76 2.60
C PHE A 29 -1.47 17.85 3.96
N GLU A 30 -1.98 18.67 4.87
CA GLU A 30 -1.39 18.83 6.20
C GLU A 30 -1.45 17.55 7.01
N GLU A 31 -2.62 16.89 7.03
CA GLU A 31 -2.77 15.60 7.71
C GLU A 31 -1.81 14.55 7.13
N TYR A 32 -1.74 14.45 5.81
CA TYR A 32 -0.85 13.49 5.15
C TYR A 32 0.62 13.77 5.47
N SER A 33 1.02 15.04 5.44
CA SER A 33 2.38 15.44 5.80
C SER A 33 2.72 15.03 7.23
N ASN A 34 1.82 15.28 8.18
CA ASN A 34 2.02 14.92 9.58
C ASN A 34 2.09 13.40 9.77
N GLU A 35 1.25 12.63 9.08
CA GLU A 35 1.28 11.18 9.17
C GLU A 35 2.59 10.62 8.60
N LEU A 36 3.05 11.13 7.46
CA LEU A 36 4.33 10.70 6.89
C LEU A 36 5.50 10.94 7.82
N ASP A 37 5.50 12.06 8.55
CA ASP A 37 6.55 12.33 9.55
C ASP A 37 6.58 11.27 10.66
N MET A 38 5.42 10.73 11.01
CA MET A 38 5.31 9.66 11.99
C MET A 38 5.65 8.29 11.42
N MET A 39 5.32 8.07 10.14
CA MET A 39 5.43 6.75 9.51
C MET A 39 6.82 6.43 8.96
N LEU A 40 7.45 7.40 8.30
CA LEU A 40 8.72 7.19 7.61
C LEU A 40 9.85 6.66 8.50
N PRO A 41 9.98 7.09 9.79
CA PRO A 41 11.01 6.53 10.65
C PRO A 41 10.83 5.05 11.00
N HIS A 42 9.68 4.45 10.70
CA HIS A 42 9.32 3.08 11.09
C HIS A 42 9.29 2.11 9.91
N ASN A 43 10.17 2.31 8.93
CA ASN A 43 10.30 1.43 7.76
C ASN A 43 9.05 1.42 6.85
N TYR A 44 8.37 2.55 6.80
CA TYR A 44 7.33 2.79 5.80
C TYR A 44 7.96 3.34 4.53
N GLY A 45 7.48 2.88 3.38
CA GLY A 45 7.85 3.41 2.09
C GLY A 45 6.69 3.33 1.12
N GLN A 46 6.88 3.85 -0.07
CA GLN A 46 5.87 3.80 -1.12
C GLN A 46 6.52 3.44 -2.45
N VAL A 47 5.73 2.75 -3.28
CA VAL A 47 6.06 2.50 -4.68
C VAL A 47 5.00 3.15 -5.55
N GLY A 48 5.40 3.58 -6.74
CA GLY A 48 4.50 4.15 -7.73
C GLY A 48 4.61 3.43 -9.06
N VAL A 49 3.50 3.36 -9.78
CA VAL A 49 3.46 2.91 -11.17
C VAL A 49 3.32 4.14 -12.04
N PHE A 50 4.12 4.21 -13.09
CA PHE A 50 4.21 5.37 -13.98
C PHE A 50 3.93 4.95 -15.41
N GLU A 51 3.13 5.77 -16.10
CA GLU A 51 2.88 5.63 -17.54
C GLU A 51 3.05 7.01 -18.18
N ASN A 52 3.94 7.13 -19.17
CA ASN A 52 4.27 8.42 -19.79
C ASN A 52 4.66 9.49 -18.75
N ASP A 53 5.48 9.10 -17.78
CA ASP A 53 5.95 9.95 -16.67
C ASP A 53 4.85 10.42 -15.70
N GLU A 54 3.63 9.94 -15.87
CA GLU A 54 2.52 10.21 -14.96
C GLU A 54 2.38 9.08 -13.95
N CYS A 55 2.28 9.42 -12.65
CA CYS A 55 1.99 8.43 -11.62
C CYS A 55 0.52 8.03 -11.70
N ILE A 56 0.25 6.74 -11.91
CA ILE A 56 -1.11 6.22 -12.10
C ILE A 56 -1.56 5.30 -10.97
N ALA A 57 -0.64 4.87 -10.11
CA ALA A 57 -0.97 3.99 -9.00
C ALA A 57 0.09 4.10 -7.91
N ILE A 58 -0.32 3.86 -6.67
CA ILE A 58 0.57 3.91 -5.51
C ILE A 58 0.25 2.73 -4.60
N SER A 59 1.26 2.20 -3.94
CA SER A 59 1.09 1.36 -2.76
C SER A 59 2.11 1.75 -1.70
N GLY A 60 1.65 1.86 -0.47
CA GLY A 60 2.54 1.89 0.68
C GLY A 60 2.99 0.48 1.04
N PHE A 61 4.07 0.39 1.79
CA PHE A 61 4.51 -0.87 2.37
C PHE A 61 5.22 -0.60 3.70
N TRP A 62 5.11 -1.59 4.58
CA TRP A 62 5.81 -1.62 5.86
C TRP A 62 6.69 -2.85 5.90
N ILE A 63 7.89 -2.73 6.46
CA ILE A 63 8.74 -3.89 6.76
C ILE A 63 8.91 -3.95 8.28
N GLY A 64 8.53 -5.06 8.88
CA GLY A 64 8.60 -5.23 10.32
C GLY A 64 8.90 -6.66 10.71
N ASN A 65 8.95 -6.90 12.03
CA ASN A 65 9.18 -8.22 12.60
C ASN A 65 8.15 -8.53 13.66
N LYS A 66 7.66 -9.77 13.66
CA LYS A 66 6.78 -10.31 14.69
C LYS A 66 7.28 -11.70 15.10
N LEU A 67 7.04 -12.07 16.34
CA LEU A 67 7.53 -13.35 16.84
C LEU A 67 6.97 -14.54 16.06
N TRP A 68 5.69 -14.48 15.66
CA TRP A 68 5.03 -15.62 15.02
C TRP A 68 5.42 -15.82 13.56
N CYS A 69 5.90 -14.80 12.88
CA CYS A 69 6.22 -14.92 11.44
C CYS A 69 7.62 -14.43 11.07
N GLY A 70 8.34 -13.77 11.98
CA GLY A 70 9.63 -13.19 11.65
C GLY A 70 9.47 -11.89 10.84
N LYS A 71 10.34 -11.67 9.87
CA LYS A 71 10.34 -10.45 9.06
C LYS A 71 9.25 -10.52 7.99
N TYR A 72 8.47 -9.46 7.87
CA TYR A 72 7.35 -9.41 6.90
C TYR A 72 7.34 -8.08 6.15
N LEU A 73 6.73 -8.11 4.98
CA LEU A 73 6.37 -6.90 4.22
C LEU A 73 4.84 -6.83 4.15
N GLU A 74 4.28 -5.73 4.62
CA GLU A 74 2.84 -5.51 4.58
C GLU A 74 2.51 -4.41 3.58
N LEU A 75 1.63 -4.73 2.62
CA LEU A 75 1.11 -3.73 1.69
C LEU A 75 0.04 -2.90 2.39
N ASP A 76 0.04 -1.61 2.08
CA ASP A 76 -0.90 -0.65 2.66
C ASP A 76 -1.20 0.44 1.64
N ASN A 77 -2.37 1.08 1.74
CA ASN A 77 -2.71 2.22 0.90
C ASN A 77 -2.62 1.93 -0.61
N ILE A 78 -3.08 0.77 -1.05
CA ILE A 78 -3.04 0.39 -2.46
C ILE A 78 -4.14 1.12 -3.20
N VAL A 79 -3.79 1.92 -4.19
CA VAL A 79 -4.76 2.66 -4.99
C VAL A 79 -4.28 2.83 -6.43
N VAL A 80 -5.18 2.56 -7.37
CA VAL A 80 -4.97 2.83 -8.80
C VAL A 80 -5.91 3.97 -9.19
N ALA A 81 -5.38 4.99 -9.85
CA ALA A 81 -6.19 6.11 -10.32
C ALA A 81 -7.33 5.60 -11.20
N LYS A 82 -8.51 6.21 -11.05
CA LYS A 82 -9.75 5.71 -11.67
C LYS A 82 -9.64 5.48 -13.18
N GLU A 83 -8.99 6.40 -13.89
CA GLU A 83 -8.83 6.36 -15.35
C GLU A 83 -7.88 5.25 -15.80
N HIS A 84 -7.12 4.68 -14.89
CA HIS A 84 -6.05 3.71 -15.19
C HIS A 84 -6.33 2.32 -14.62
N ARG A 85 -7.54 2.08 -14.11
CA ARG A 85 -7.92 0.77 -13.57
C ARG A 85 -8.00 -0.27 -14.69
N SER A 86 -7.79 -1.53 -14.30
CA SER A 86 -7.87 -2.70 -15.20
C SER A 86 -6.82 -2.72 -16.29
N LYS A 87 -5.68 -2.04 -16.10
CA LYS A 87 -4.55 -2.05 -17.03
C LYS A 87 -3.36 -2.89 -16.54
N GLY A 88 -3.47 -3.50 -15.36
CA GLY A 88 -2.40 -4.31 -14.79
C GLY A 88 -1.46 -3.57 -13.83
N ALA A 89 -1.76 -2.33 -13.44
CA ALA A 89 -0.92 -1.57 -12.50
C ALA A 89 -0.82 -2.26 -11.14
N GLY A 90 -1.92 -2.82 -10.63
CA GLY A 90 -1.92 -3.56 -9.37
C GLY A 90 -0.99 -4.77 -9.41
N GLN A 91 -0.98 -5.51 -10.51
CA GLN A 91 -0.09 -6.65 -10.70
C GLN A 91 1.38 -6.22 -10.64
N LEU A 92 1.72 -5.11 -11.27
CA LEU A 92 3.08 -4.59 -11.25
C LEU A 92 3.51 -4.23 -9.82
N ILE A 93 2.62 -3.64 -9.04
CA ILE A 93 2.89 -3.33 -7.62
C ILE A 93 3.19 -4.61 -6.85
N PHE A 94 2.33 -5.63 -6.98
CA PHE A 94 2.50 -6.89 -6.26
C PHE A 94 3.81 -7.58 -6.64
N ASP A 95 4.12 -7.63 -7.93
CA ASP A 95 5.36 -8.25 -8.42
C ASP A 95 6.59 -7.50 -7.88
N PHE A 96 6.57 -6.18 -7.90
CA PHE A 96 7.68 -5.37 -7.39
C PHE A 96 7.88 -5.58 -5.88
N LEU A 97 6.80 -5.56 -5.11
CA LEU A 97 6.88 -5.71 -3.66
C LEU A 97 7.20 -7.15 -3.25
N ALA A 98 6.78 -8.15 -4.01
CA ALA A 98 7.17 -9.55 -3.78
C ALA A 98 8.68 -9.71 -3.94
N LYS A 99 9.26 -9.12 -4.99
CA LYS A 99 10.70 -9.13 -5.20
C LYS A 99 11.44 -8.41 -4.07
N LYS A 100 10.92 -7.27 -3.65
CA LYS A 100 11.49 -6.51 -2.53
C LYS A 100 11.44 -7.33 -1.23
N ALA A 101 10.34 -8.00 -0.96
CA ALA A 101 10.20 -8.87 0.22
C ALA A 101 11.25 -9.99 0.19
N GLU A 102 11.46 -10.61 -0.97
CA GLU A 102 12.48 -11.64 -1.16
C GLU A 102 13.88 -11.09 -0.91
N GLU A 103 14.20 -9.93 -1.50
CA GLU A 103 15.51 -9.27 -1.33
C GLU A 103 15.79 -8.91 0.12
N HIS A 104 14.76 -8.60 0.90
CA HIS A 104 14.87 -8.28 2.33
C HIS A 104 14.76 -9.51 3.24
N ASN A 105 14.72 -10.71 2.67
CA ASN A 105 14.59 -11.97 3.43
C ASN A 105 13.30 -12.02 4.27
N CYS A 106 12.23 -11.44 3.78
CA CYS A 106 10.94 -11.54 4.44
C CYS A 106 10.40 -12.97 4.35
N THR A 107 9.78 -13.44 5.41
CA THR A 107 9.16 -14.78 5.45
C THR A 107 7.76 -14.79 4.90
N MET A 108 7.11 -13.64 4.86
CA MET A 108 5.76 -13.51 4.31
C MET A 108 5.47 -12.08 3.88
N MET A 109 4.44 -11.95 3.08
CA MET A 109 3.78 -10.69 2.78
C MET A 109 2.39 -10.70 3.42
N ALA A 110 1.89 -9.54 3.80
CA ALA A 110 0.58 -9.39 4.42
C ALA A 110 -0.14 -8.18 3.84
N LEU A 111 -1.45 -8.15 3.98
CA LEU A 111 -2.28 -6.98 3.72
C LEU A 111 -3.59 -7.10 4.48
N ASP A 112 -4.26 -5.97 4.70
CA ASP A 112 -5.60 -5.92 5.25
C ASP A 112 -6.58 -5.55 4.15
N SER A 113 -7.80 -6.10 4.23
CA SER A 113 -8.87 -5.79 3.30
C SER A 113 -10.21 -5.85 4.04
N TYR A 114 -11.11 -4.95 3.70
CA TYR A 114 -12.48 -5.04 4.21
C TYR A 114 -13.14 -6.33 3.74
N THR A 115 -13.92 -6.94 4.62
CA THR A 115 -14.60 -8.21 4.35
C THR A 115 -15.58 -8.15 3.17
N THR A 116 -16.02 -6.95 2.81
CA THR A 116 -16.98 -6.72 1.73
C THR A 116 -16.36 -6.42 0.37
N ASN A 117 -15.03 -6.28 0.30
CA ASN A 117 -14.34 -5.95 -0.95
C ASN A 117 -14.03 -7.22 -1.77
N TYR A 118 -15.07 -7.85 -2.30
CA TYR A 118 -14.98 -9.16 -2.96
C TYR A 118 -14.09 -9.18 -4.20
N LYS A 119 -14.08 -8.10 -4.99
CA LYS A 119 -13.22 -8.02 -6.18
C LYS A 119 -11.75 -8.04 -5.80
N ALA A 120 -11.39 -7.29 -4.76
CA ALA A 120 -10.02 -7.27 -4.26
C ALA A 120 -9.62 -8.64 -3.69
N HIS A 121 -10.54 -9.33 -2.98
CA HIS A 121 -10.27 -10.66 -2.43
C HIS A 121 -9.91 -11.65 -3.53
N LYS A 122 -10.62 -11.64 -4.65
CA LYS A 122 -10.31 -12.53 -5.77
C LYS A 122 -8.89 -12.28 -6.29
N PHE A 123 -8.52 -11.01 -6.44
CA PHE A 123 -7.16 -10.64 -6.85
C PHE A 123 -6.13 -11.16 -5.85
N PHE A 124 -6.37 -10.96 -4.55
CA PHE A 124 -5.45 -11.41 -3.51
C PHE A 124 -5.29 -12.93 -3.50
N TYR A 125 -6.37 -13.69 -3.63
CA TYR A 125 -6.29 -15.14 -3.75
C TYR A 125 -5.46 -15.57 -4.96
N ASN A 126 -5.64 -14.91 -6.09
CA ASN A 126 -4.88 -15.21 -7.31
C ASN A 126 -3.39 -14.91 -7.15
N GLU A 127 -3.04 -13.96 -6.28
CA GLU A 127 -1.66 -13.62 -5.96
C GLU A 127 -1.06 -14.50 -4.84
N GLY A 128 -1.79 -15.47 -4.36
CA GLY A 128 -1.30 -16.42 -3.35
C GLY A 128 -1.55 -16.00 -1.91
N PHE A 129 -2.33 -14.95 -1.67
CA PHE A 129 -2.72 -14.56 -0.32
C PHE A 129 -3.95 -15.34 0.13
N ALA A 130 -4.03 -15.59 1.43
CA ALA A 130 -5.19 -16.23 2.05
C ALA A 130 -5.44 -15.64 3.43
N PRO A 131 -6.70 -15.47 3.85
CA PRO A 131 -7.00 -15.02 5.21
C PRO A 131 -6.73 -16.14 6.20
N ARG A 132 -5.75 -15.97 7.08
CA ARG A 132 -5.36 -16.97 8.07
C ARG A 132 -5.80 -16.63 9.47
N GLY A 133 -6.27 -15.42 9.71
CA GLY A 133 -6.73 -14.96 11.00
C GLY A 133 -7.57 -13.71 10.85
N PHE A 134 -8.17 -13.28 11.96
CA PHE A 134 -8.95 -12.06 11.99
C PHE A 134 -8.14 -10.92 12.62
N HIS A 135 -8.30 -9.73 12.08
CA HIS A 135 -7.76 -8.50 12.63
C HIS A 135 -8.86 -7.83 13.44
N PHE A 136 -8.79 -7.92 14.78
CA PHE A 136 -9.81 -7.33 15.65
C PHE A 136 -9.43 -5.88 15.97
N ILE A 137 -10.38 -4.96 15.78
CA ILE A 137 -10.16 -3.53 15.98
C ILE A 137 -11.15 -3.01 17.03
N LYS A 138 -10.62 -2.30 18.04
CA LYS A 138 -11.43 -1.52 18.97
C LYS A 138 -11.10 -0.05 18.72
N ILE A 139 -12.05 0.69 18.17
CA ILE A 139 -11.82 2.09 17.81
C ILE A 139 -11.84 2.95 19.07
N MET A 140 -10.77 3.70 19.32
CA MET A 140 -10.64 4.60 20.46
C MET A 140 -11.02 6.03 20.09
N LYS A 141 -10.82 6.44 18.84
CA LYS A 141 -11.16 7.77 18.33
C LYS A 141 -11.76 7.62 16.95
N GLU A 142 -13.08 7.65 16.86
CA GLU A 142 -13.84 7.40 15.62
C GLU A 142 -13.45 8.35 14.49
N ASP A 143 -13.24 9.63 14.81
CA ASP A 143 -12.91 10.67 13.84
C ASP A 143 -11.50 10.54 13.24
N LYS A 144 -10.67 9.65 13.80
CA LYS A 144 -9.28 9.45 13.34
C LYS A 144 -9.09 8.19 12.51
N VAL A 145 -10.10 7.34 12.40
CA VAL A 145 -10.03 6.10 11.63
C VAL A 145 -10.68 6.30 10.26
N ARG A 146 -9.94 6.04 9.20
CA ARG A 146 -10.37 6.23 7.80
C ARG A 146 -10.73 4.94 7.12
#